data_9232ba2ec7d1b776aa3716f6349be025
#
_entry.id   9232ba2ec7d1b776aa3716f6349be025
#
_cell.length_a   1.000
_cell.length_b   1.000
_cell.length_c   1.000
_cell.angle_alpha   90.00
_cell.angle_beta   90.00
_cell.angle_gamma   90.00
#
_symmetry.space_group_name_H-M   'P 1'
#
loop_
_entity.id
_entity.type
_entity.pdbx_description
1 polymer ?
#
loop_
_entity_poly.entity_id
_entity_poly.type
_entity_poly.pdbx_seq_one_letter_code
_entity_poly.pdbx_strand_id
1 'polypeptide(L)'
;YLYTALGHIHRPQQVGCPTVRYAGSPLCYSLDECGAQKSAVLVHIGANGAEPELLPLRPLHAMRHLTGPLDQLTAADTVTDAEDYIWATLTDPVPRPDAMAVLRAAYPNAMKLDYAPGGALDTGSDAIQQAAQLRTMGFDELFARFFEKMHGRTLTPEETAALAQLRQEAGL
;
A
#
# COMPACT_ATOMS: atom_id res chain seq x y z
N TYR A 1 -7.53 -38.74 -3.24
CA TYR A 1 -6.20 -38.15 -3.06
C TYR A 1 -5.88 -38.09 -1.57
N LEU A 2 -4.65 -38.41 -1.17
CA LEU A 2 -4.20 -38.30 0.23
C LEU A 2 -3.83 -36.84 0.57
N TYR A 3 -3.31 -36.10 -0.42
CA TYR A 3 -2.94 -34.69 -0.29
C TYR A 3 -3.22 -33.94 -1.60
N THR A 4 -3.64 -32.67 -1.53
CA THR A 4 -3.85 -31.80 -2.66
C THR A 4 -3.08 -30.50 -2.45
N ALA A 5 -2.02 -30.28 -3.23
CA ALA A 5 -1.28 -29.02 -3.27
C ALA A 5 -1.96 -28.06 -4.22
N LEU A 6 -2.32 -26.90 -3.70
CA LEU A 6 -2.92 -25.81 -4.46
C LEU A 6 -1.88 -24.70 -4.70
N GLY A 7 -1.93 -24.10 -5.88
CA GLY A 7 -1.07 -22.97 -6.28
C GLY A 7 -1.85 -21.66 -6.38
N HIS A 8 -1.21 -20.58 -6.91
CA HIS A 8 -1.79 -19.27 -7.18
C HIS A 8 -1.93 -18.33 -5.96
N ILE A 9 -2.41 -18.80 -4.82
CA ILE A 9 -2.56 -17.95 -3.63
C ILE A 9 -1.23 -17.81 -2.90
N HIS A 10 -0.77 -16.58 -2.66
CA HIS A 10 0.55 -16.30 -2.05
C HIS A 10 0.59 -16.46 -0.54
N ARG A 11 -0.56 -16.47 0.13
CA ARG A 11 -0.65 -16.69 1.58
C ARG A 11 -0.84 -18.16 1.88
N PRO A 12 -0.01 -18.79 2.75
CA PRO A 12 -0.22 -20.17 3.20
C PRO A 12 -1.57 -20.31 3.88
N GLN A 13 -2.40 -21.25 3.43
CA GLN A 13 -3.70 -21.51 4.03
C GLN A 13 -4.24 -22.89 3.65
N GLN A 14 -5.09 -23.44 4.51
CA GLN A 14 -5.83 -24.68 4.23
C GLN A 14 -7.22 -24.38 3.65
N VAL A 15 -7.77 -25.31 2.91
CA VAL A 15 -9.12 -25.24 2.33
C VAL A 15 -9.92 -26.45 2.81
N GLY A 16 -10.85 -26.25 3.71
CA GLY A 16 -11.68 -27.31 4.30
C GLY A 16 -10.93 -28.20 5.26
N CYS A 17 -9.94 -28.96 4.81
CA CYS A 17 -9.15 -29.87 5.64
C CYS A 17 -7.63 -29.62 5.51
N PRO A 18 -6.81 -30.10 6.47
CA PRO A 18 -5.36 -29.87 6.48
C PRO A 18 -4.61 -30.40 5.25
N THR A 19 -5.13 -31.42 4.62
CA THR A 19 -4.52 -32.09 3.47
C THR A 19 -4.87 -31.44 2.12
N VAL A 20 -5.70 -30.38 2.10
CA VAL A 20 -5.97 -29.55 0.93
C VAL A 20 -5.52 -28.13 1.24
N ARG A 21 -4.41 -27.66 0.63
CA ARG A 21 -3.88 -26.38 1.04
C ARG A 21 -3.02 -25.69 -0.01
N TYR A 22 -2.94 -24.36 0.12
CA TYR A 22 -1.98 -23.50 -0.54
C TYR A 22 -0.68 -23.46 0.30
N ALA A 23 0.44 -23.78 -0.30
CA ALA A 23 1.75 -23.59 0.34
C ALA A 23 2.09 -22.10 0.48
N GLY A 24 1.54 -21.28 -0.40
CA GLY A 24 1.88 -19.88 -0.52
C GLY A 24 3.09 -19.65 -1.42
N SER A 25 3.54 -18.39 -1.50
CA SER A 25 4.79 -18.04 -2.16
C SER A 25 5.96 -18.10 -1.18
N PRO A 26 7.20 -18.39 -1.63
CA PRO A 26 8.37 -18.44 -0.75
C PRO A 26 8.77 -17.09 -0.19
N LEU A 27 8.45 -16.00 -0.92
CA LEU A 27 8.73 -14.60 -0.56
C LEU A 27 7.45 -13.77 -0.62
N CYS A 28 7.47 -12.57 -0.03
CA CYS A 28 6.43 -11.56 -0.22
C CYS A 28 6.57 -10.95 -1.60
N TYR A 29 5.48 -10.89 -2.37
CA TYR A 29 5.40 -10.27 -3.69
C TYR A 29 4.55 -8.99 -3.69
N SER A 30 3.84 -8.72 -2.60
CA SER A 30 3.01 -7.53 -2.46
C SER A 30 3.08 -6.97 -1.04
N LEU A 31 2.74 -5.67 -0.89
CA LEU A 31 2.82 -4.97 0.39
C LEU A 31 1.81 -5.50 1.42
N ASP A 32 0.68 -6.02 0.99
CA ASP A 32 -0.35 -6.64 1.84
C ASP A 32 0.08 -8.00 2.40
N GLU A 33 1.20 -8.55 1.93
CA GLU A 33 1.84 -9.73 2.48
C GLU A 33 2.88 -9.41 3.57
N CYS A 34 3.14 -8.13 3.85
CA CYS A 34 4.06 -7.71 4.90
C CYS A 34 3.73 -8.38 6.24
N GLY A 35 4.73 -8.96 6.88
CA GLY A 35 4.59 -9.65 8.15
C GLY A 35 3.95 -11.05 8.05
N ALA A 36 3.54 -11.51 6.87
CA ALA A 36 3.04 -12.86 6.70
C ALA A 36 4.19 -13.88 6.81
N GLN A 37 4.01 -14.89 7.67
CA GLN A 37 4.97 -16.00 7.78
C GLN A 37 4.91 -16.85 6.51
N LYS A 38 6.00 -16.91 5.77
CA LYS A 38 6.15 -17.76 4.59
C LYS A 38 6.63 -19.14 5.01
N SER A 39 6.19 -20.16 4.28
CA SER A 39 6.54 -21.57 4.60
C SER A 39 6.59 -22.45 3.34
N ALA A 40 7.40 -23.49 3.40
CA ALA A 40 7.24 -24.67 2.57
C ALA A 40 6.35 -25.69 3.29
N VAL A 41 5.76 -26.62 2.55
CA VAL A 41 4.97 -27.71 3.12
C VAL A 41 5.71 -29.01 2.87
N LEU A 42 6.13 -29.68 3.96
CA LEU A 42 6.61 -31.05 3.92
C LEU A 42 5.41 -31.97 4.20
N VAL A 43 5.19 -32.98 3.33
CA VAL A 43 4.07 -33.91 3.47
C VAL A 43 4.59 -35.29 3.79
N HIS A 44 4.29 -35.76 4.99
CA HIS A 44 4.58 -37.15 5.41
C HIS A 44 3.41 -38.04 4.98
N ILE A 45 3.70 -39.04 4.13
CA ILE A 45 2.70 -40.01 3.66
C ILE A 45 2.97 -41.38 4.31
N GLY A 46 1.98 -41.89 5.04
CA GLY A 46 2.07 -43.13 5.73
C GLY A 46 0.78 -43.98 5.65
N ALA A 47 0.72 -45.05 6.40
CA ALA A 47 -0.45 -45.94 6.43
C ALA A 47 -1.74 -45.25 6.91
N ASN A 48 -1.60 -44.17 7.71
CA ASN A 48 -2.72 -43.39 8.26
C ASN A 48 -3.13 -42.19 7.40
N GLY A 49 -2.54 -42.02 6.20
CA GLY A 49 -2.83 -40.92 5.30
C GLY A 49 -1.66 -39.94 5.14
N ALA A 50 -1.95 -38.67 4.89
CA ALA A 50 -0.98 -37.60 4.69
C ALA A 50 -1.02 -36.58 5.87
N GLU A 51 0.14 -36.26 6.39
CA GLU A 51 0.33 -35.27 7.47
C GLU A 51 1.22 -34.13 6.98
N PRO A 52 0.66 -32.94 6.77
CA PRO A 52 1.41 -31.74 6.33
C PRO A 52 2.12 -31.07 7.49
N GLU A 53 3.41 -30.82 7.35
CA GLU A 53 4.26 -30.03 8.25
C GLU A 53 4.65 -28.72 7.57
N LEU A 54 4.51 -27.59 8.28
CA LEU A 54 4.92 -26.28 7.77
C LEU A 54 6.34 -25.96 8.19
N LEU A 55 7.22 -25.83 7.21
CA LEU A 55 8.62 -25.42 7.42
C LEU A 55 8.73 -23.92 7.18
N PRO A 56 8.99 -23.10 8.23
CA PRO A 56 9.09 -21.66 8.09
C PRO A 56 10.25 -21.26 7.17
N LEU A 57 9.97 -20.36 6.22
CA LEU A 57 10.99 -19.76 5.36
C LEU A 57 11.37 -18.36 5.91
N ARG A 58 12.67 -18.10 5.96
CA ARG A 58 13.21 -16.78 6.31
C ARG A 58 13.87 -16.19 5.07
N PRO A 59 13.39 -15.05 4.56
CA PRO A 59 14.03 -14.37 3.45
C PRO A 59 15.35 -13.76 3.91
N LEU A 60 16.28 -13.51 2.97
CA LEU A 60 17.52 -12.78 3.24
C LEU A 60 17.23 -11.35 3.68
N HIS A 61 16.29 -10.70 2.99
CA HIS A 61 15.75 -9.37 3.31
C HIS A 61 14.24 -9.50 3.41
N ALA A 62 13.70 -9.17 4.58
CA ALA A 62 12.25 -9.22 4.81
C ALA A 62 11.55 -8.01 4.18
N MET A 63 10.26 -8.13 3.95
CA MET A 63 9.41 -6.99 3.63
C MET A 63 8.69 -6.55 4.91
N ARG A 64 8.93 -5.31 5.35
CA ARG A 64 8.38 -4.78 6.61
C ARG A 64 7.58 -3.50 6.38
N HIS A 65 6.50 -3.37 7.12
CA HIS A 65 5.73 -2.14 7.21
C HIS A 65 6.07 -1.44 8.53
N LEU A 66 6.58 -0.21 8.44
CA LEU A 66 6.91 0.62 9.57
C LEU A 66 5.91 1.79 9.65
N THR A 67 5.48 2.11 10.87
CA THR A 67 4.56 3.23 11.11
C THR A 67 5.07 4.10 12.24
N GLY A 68 5.18 5.41 11.99
CA GLY A 68 5.65 6.37 12.99
C GLY A 68 6.14 7.68 12.36
N PRO A 69 6.59 8.65 13.21
CA PRO A 69 7.25 9.86 12.73
C PRO A 69 8.57 9.51 12.01
N LEU A 70 8.89 10.24 10.93
CA LEU A 70 10.08 10.00 10.12
C LEU A 70 11.37 9.98 10.96
N ASP A 71 11.54 10.98 11.82
CA ASP A 71 12.76 11.10 12.65
C ASP A 71 12.90 9.91 13.62
N GLN A 72 11.80 9.36 14.13
CA GLN A 72 11.82 8.16 14.96
C GLN A 72 12.15 6.90 14.15
N LEU A 73 11.55 6.75 12.97
CA LEU A 73 11.81 5.58 12.12
C LEU A 73 13.25 5.52 11.60
N THR A 74 13.92 6.66 11.47
CA THR A 74 15.29 6.78 10.95
C THR A 74 16.35 7.03 12.02
N ALA A 75 15.96 7.07 13.30
CA ALA A 75 16.91 7.22 14.41
C ALA A 75 17.83 5.98 14.50
N ALA A 76 19.11 6.21 14.74
CA ALA A 76 20.13 5.16 14.69
C ALA A 76 19.90 4.00 15.69
N ASP A 77 19.21 4.27 16.79
CA ASP A 77 18.85 3.29 17.82
C ASP A 77 17.59 2.48 17.47
N THR A 78 16.80 2.92 16.49
CA THR A 78 15.57 2.24 16.00
C THR A 78 15.78 1.48 14.71
N VAL A 79 16.80 1.85 13.91
CA VAL A 79 17.10 1.18 12.64
C VAL A 79 17.63 -0.24 12.92
N THR A 80 16.89 -1.24 12.49
CA THR A 80 17.31 -2.64 12.51
C THR A 80 17.10 -3.23 11.10
N ASP A 81 17.93 -4.22 10.72
CA ASP A 81 17.82 -4.91 9.43
C ASP A 81 17.65 -3.91 8.27
N ALA A 82 18.60 -2.96 8.17
CA ALA A 82 18.53 -1.83 7.25
C ALA A 82 18.37 -2.22 5.77
N GLU A 83 18.83 -3.42 5.41
CA GLU A 83 18.74 -3.96 4.06
C GLU A 83 17.36 -4.54 3.71
N ASP A 84 16.41 -4.57 4.67
CA ASP A 84 15.05 -5.03 4.41
C ASP A 84 14.29 -4.07 3.47
N TYR A 85 13.29 -4.63 2.79
CA TYR A 85 12.37 -3.86 1.96
C TYR A 85 11.32 -3.16 2.82
N ILE A 86 11.38 -1.83 2.87
CA ILE A 86 10.54 -1.05 3.77
C ILE A 86 9.37 -0.39 3.03
N TRP A 87 8.19 -0.56 3.58
CA TRP A 87 7.04 0.30 3.36
C TRP A 87 6.82 1.14 4.62
N ALA A 88 6.92 2.47 4.52
CA ALA A 88 6.72 3.37 5.65
C ALA A 88 5.37 4.07 5.56
N THR A 89 4.65 4.15 6.68
CA THR A 89 3.51 5.05 6.85
C THR A 89 3.87 6.08 7.90
N LEU A 90 4.08 7.31 7.45
CA LEU A 90 4.48 8.41 8.32
C LEU A 90 3.28 8.98 9.08
N THR A 91 3.51 9.30 10.35
CA THR A 91 2.52 9.95 11.22
C THR A 91 2.87 11.42 11.49
N ASP A 92 3.83 11.96 10.73
CA ASP A 92 4.23 13.35 10.82
C ASP A 92 3.04 14.28 10.50
N PRO A 93 2.86 15.37 11.29
CA PRO A 93 1.74 16.29 11.07
C PRO A 93 1.87 17.12 9.78
N VAL A 94 3.08 17.26 9.24
CA VAL A 94 3.35 17.99 7.99
C VAL A 94 4.16 17.11 7.04
N PRO A 95 3.73 16.92 5.79
CA PRO A 95 4.52 16.18 4.80
C PRO A 95 5.87 16.85 4.55
N ARG A 96 6.93 16.03 4.51
CA ARG A 96 8.30 16.49 4.21
C ARG A 96 8.64 16.18 2.76
N PRO A 97 9.11 17.15 1.98
CA PRO A 97 9.47 16.93 0.57
C PRO A 97 10.62 15.91 0.41
N ASP A 98 11.52 15.84 1.38
CA ASP A 98 12.70 14.98 1.40
C ASP A 98 12.50 13.64 2.11
N ALA A 99 11.29 13.34 2.58
CA ALA A 99 11.01 12.18 3.44
C ALA A 99 11.53 10.85 2.87
N MET A 100 11.32 10.59 1.58
CA MET A 100 11.82 9.37 0.94
C MET A 100 13.34 9.33 0.87
N ALA A 101 14.02 10.47 0.68
CA ALA A 101 15.48 10.52 0.67
C ALA A 101 16.06 10.26 2.07
N VAL A 102 15.46 10.83 3.10
CA VAL A 102 15.84 10.58 4.51
C VAL A 102 15.58 9.11 4.88
N LEU A 103 14.43 8.57 4.49
CA LEU A 103 14.12 7.16 4.74
C LEU A 103 15.11 6.22 4.06
N ARG A 104 15.50 6.49 2.80
CA ARG A 104 16.47 5.70 2.05
C ARG A 104 17.91 5.83 2.57
N ALA A 105 18.25 6.90 3.26
CA ALA A 105 19.54 7.01 3.94
C ALA A 105 19.66 6.01 5.10
N ALA A 106 18.55 5.69 5.79
CA ALA A 106 18.48 4.71 6.86
C ALA A 106 18.18 3.28 6.36
N TYR A 107 17.32 3.17 5.36
CA TYR A 107 16.88 1.92 4.75
C TYR A 107 17.02 2.00 3.22
N PRO A 108 18.15 1.61 2.65
CA PRO A 108 18.43 1.76 1.22
C PRO A 108 17.37 1.14 0.30
N ASN A 109 16.74 0.04 0.77
CA ASN A 109 15.69 -0.67 0.03
C ASN A 109 14.27 -0.19 0.37
N ALA A 110 14.10 1.07 0.82
CA ALA A 110 12.77 1.63 1.02
C ALA A 110 12.03 1.77 -0.31
N MET A 111 10.86 1.08 -0.40
CA MET A 111 10.07 0.94 -1.61
C MET A 111 8.93 1.94 -1.69
N LYS A 112 8.24 2.17 -0.58
CA LYS A 112 7.02 2.98 -0.53
C LYS A 112 6.97 3.82 0.74
N LEU A 113 6.41 5.02 0.60
CA LEU A 113 6.14 5.94 1.70
C LEU A 113 4.73 6.49 1.53
N ASP A 114 3.91 6.31 2.56
CA ASP A 114 2.57 6.87 2.69
C ASP A 114 2.50 7.77 3.92
N TYR A 115 1.47 8.58 4.03
CA TYR A 115 1.14 9.33 5.24
C TYR A 115 -0.13 8.75 5.88
N ALA A 116 -0.12 8.63 7.20
CA ALA A 116 -1.30 8.17 7.95
C ALA A 116 -2.46 9.17 7.75
N PRO A 117 -3.71 8.69 7.65
CA PRO A 117 -4.88 9.55 7.69
C PRO A 117 -4.87 10.35 9.00
N GLY A 118 -4.82 11.68 8.94
CA GLY A 118 -4.75 12.56 10.11
C GLY A 118 -3.39 13.25 10.35
N GLY A 119 -2.31 12.88 9.62
CA GLY A 119 -1.08 13.67 9.53
C GLY A 119 -1.20 14.68 8.40
N ALA A 120 -1.24 15.96 8.72
CA ALA A 120 -1.14 17.16 7.85
C ALA A 120 -2.14 17.39 6.72
N LEU A 121 -3.06 16.52 6.48
CA LEU A 121 -4.35 16.85 5.92
C LEU A 121 -5.36 16.41 6.98
N ASP A 122 -5.95 17.37 7.65
CA ASP A 122 -7.16 17.20 8.45
C ASP A 122 -8.26 16.68 7.49
N THR A 123 -8.21 15.37 7.21
CA THR A 123 -9.24 14.65 6.50
C THR A 123 -10.23 14.08 7.52
N GLY A 124 -10.48 14.87 8.58
CA GLY A 124 -11.64 14.70 9.42
C GLY A 124 -12.92 14.63 8.57
N SER A 125 -14.07 14.51 9.18
CA SER A 125 -15.39 14.46 8.54
C SER A 125 -15.53 15.29 7.26
N ASP A 126 -14.76 16.37 7.13
CA ASP A 126 -14.71 17.28 5.99
C ASP A 126 -14.14 16.66 4.71
N ALA A 127 -13.15 15.76 4.77
CA ALA A 127 -12.62 15.15 3.55
C ALA A 127 -13.54 14.05 3.00
N ILE A 128 -14.25 13.33 3.88
CA ILE A 128 -15.29 12.39 3.43
C ILE A 128 -16.46 13.18 2.85
N GLN A 129 -16.84 14.30 3.46
CA GLN A 129 -17.86 15.20 2.93
C GLN A 129 -17.40 15.88 1.63
N GLN A 130 -16.15 16.36 1.55
CA GLN A 130 -15.57 16.90 0.32
C GLN A 130 -15.47 15.85 -0.78
N ALA A 131 -15.05 14.61 -0.49
CA ALA A 131 -15.04 13.52 -1.46
C ALA A 131 -16.46 13.15 -1.93
N ALA A 132 -17.45 13.18 -1.05
CA ALA A 132 -18.85 13.00 -1.41
C ALA A 132 -19.36 14.17 -2.27
N GLN A 133 -19.02 15.41 -1.92
CA GLN A 133 -19.33 16.61 -2.71
C GLN A 133 -18.67 16.57 -4.09
N LEU A 134 -17.38 16.19 -4.18
CA LEU A 134 -16.67 16.05 -5.46
C LEU A 134 -17.34 15.03 -6.39
N ARG A 135 -17.93 13.97 -5.85
CA ARG A 135 -18.67 12.96 -6.63
C ARG A 135 -19.99 13.46 -7.19
N THR A 136 -20.58 14.48 -6.58
CA THR A 136 -21.85 15.09 -7.01
C THR A 136 -21.66 16.34 -7.87
N MET A 137 -20.42 16.85 -7.97
CA MET A 137 -20.08 18.03 -8.76
C MET A 137 -20.07 17.72 -10.25
N GLY A 138 -20.56 18.65 -11.06
CA GLY A 138 -20.40 18.61 -12.50
C GLY A 138 -18.94 18.83 -12.91
N PHE A 139 -18.58 18.39 -14.10
CA PHE A 139 -17.22 18.51 -14.65
C PHE A 139 -16.67 19.94 -14.58
N ASP A 140 -17.49 20.94 -14.96
CA ASP A 140 -17.07 22.35 -15.01
C ASP A 140 -16.69 22.89 -13.62
N GLU A 141 -17.46 22.54 -12.60
CA GLU A 141 -17.19 22.94 -11.22
C GLU A 141 -15.96 22.22 -10.65
N LEU A 142 -15.80 20.94 -10.96
CA LEU A 142 -14.63 20.15 -10.55
C LEU A 142 -13.35 20.72 -11.18
N PHE A 143 -13.40 21.04 -12.48
CA PHE A 143 -12.28 21.64 -13.20
C PHE A 143 -11.94 23.03 -12.66
N ALA A 144 -12.92 23.88 -12.40
CA ALA A 144 -12.71 25.21 -11.84
C ALA A 144 -11.99 25.14 -10.47
N ARG A 145 -12.40 24.25 -9.58
CA ARG A 145 -11.72 24.05 -8.28
C ARG A 145 -10.30 23.50 -8.45
N PHE A 146 -10.09 22.54 -9.36
CA PHE A 146 -8.76 22.05 -9.66
C PHE A 146 -7.85 23.17 -10.17
N PHE A 147 -8.34 23.98 -11.12
CA PHE A 147 -7.61 25.11 -11.68
C PHE A 147 -7.23 26.15 -10.61
N GLU A 148 -8.19 26.52 -9.74
CA GLU A 148 -7.95 27.45 -8.64
C GLU A 148 -6.88 26.92 -7.67
N LYS A 149 -6.94 25.62 -7.34
CA LYS A 149 -5.95 24.96 -6.47
C LYS A 149 -4.55 24.94 -7.08
N MET A 150 -4.45 24.76 -8.40
CA MET A 150 -3.15 24.66 -9.10
C MET A 150 -2.55 26.03 -9.42
N HIS A 151 -3.38 27.04 -9.71
CA HIS A 151 -2.94 28.34 -10.18
C HIS A 151 -3.13 29.49 -9.19
N GLY A 152 -3.81 29.25 -8.07
CA GLY A 152 -4.10 30.27 -7.05
C GLY A 152 -5.06 31.38 -7.50
N ARG A 153 -5.75 31.17 -8.63
CA ARG A 153 -6.75 32.11 -9.19
C ARG A 153 -7.91 31.36 -9.84
N THR A 154 -9.04 32.02 -9.96
CA THR A 154 -10.22 31.49 -10.69
C THR A 154 -10.03 31.59 -12.20
N LEU A 155 -10.81 30.80 -12.94
CA LEU A 155 -10.88 30.87 -14.41
C LEU A 155 -11.40 32.24 -14.86
N THR A 156 -10.81 32.77 -15.92
CA THR A 156 -11.35 33.97 -16.60
C THR A 156 -12.57 33.58 -17.44
N PRO A 157 -13.42 34.56 -17.84
CA PRO A 157 -14.55 34.27 -18.73
C PRO A 157 -14.14 33.61 -20.06
N GLU A 158 -12.97 34.00 -20.60
CA GLU A 158 -12.44 33.43 -21.86
C GLU A 158 -11.99 31.96 -21.66
N GLU A 159 -11.31 31.66 -20.53
CA GLU A 159 -10.90 30.29 -20.17
C GLU A 159 -12.12 29.41 -19.90
N THR A 160 -13.18 29.95 -19.28
CA THR A 160 -14.44 29.23 -19.07
C THR A 160 -15.15 28.90 -20.38
N ALA A 161 -15.15 29.85 -21.33
CA ALA A 161 -15.73 29.61 -22.65
C ALA A 161 -14.93 28.57 -23.44
N ALA A 162 -13.60 28.61 -23.38
CA ALA A 162 -12.75 27.60 -24.01
C ALA A 162 -12.97 26.20 -23.40
N LEU A 163 -13.12 26.09 -22.08
CA LEU A 163 -13.43 24.83 -21.40
C LEU A 163 -14.77 24.25 -21.90
N ALA A 164 -15.81 25.08 -22.01
CA ALA A 164 -17.12 24.65 -22.50
C ALA A 164 -17.07 24.14 -23.95
N GLN A 165 -16.27 24.79 -24.80
CA GLN A 165 -16.06 24.35 -26.18
C GLN A 165 -15.33 22.99 -26.22
N LEU A 166 -14.22 22.84 -25.51
CA LEU A 166 -13.47 21.58 -25.44
C LEU A 166 -14.33 20.42 -24.94
N ARG A 167 -15.16 20.68 -23.95
CA ARG A 167 -16.10 19.68 -23.42
C ARG A 167 -17.11 19.23 -24.50
N GLN A 168 -17.65 20.16 -25.25
CA GLN A 168 -18.58 19.85 -26.34
C GLN A 168 -17.89 19.02 -27.45
N GLU A 169 -16.66 19.36 -27.80
CA GLU A 169 -15.86 18.60 -28.79
C GLU A 169 -15.49 17.20 -28.30
N ALA A 170 -15.26 17.04 -26.99
CA ALA A 170 -14.95 15.75 -26.36
C ALA A 170 -16.18 14.86 -26.10
N GLY A 171 -17.40 15.38 -26.27
CA GLY A 171 -18.63 14.62 -26.05
C GLY A 171 -18.93 14.32 -24.56
N LEU A 172 -18.44 15.18 -23.64
CA LEU A 172 -18.58 15.05 -22.18
C LEU A 172 -19.75 15.88 -21.63
#